data_51be0ca98c7b1eb647006a969bac6547
#
_entry.id   51be0ca98c7b1eb647006a969bac6547
#
_cell.length_a   1.000
_cell.length_b   1.000
_cell.length_c   1.000
_cell.angle_alpha   90.00
_cell.angle_beta   90.00
_cell.angle_gamma   90.00
#
_symmetry.space_group_name_H-M   'P 1'
#
loop_
_entity.id
_entity.type
_entity.pdbx_description
1 polymer ?
#
loop_
_entity_poly.entity_id
_entity_poly.type
_entity_poly.pdbx_seq_one_letter_code
_entity_poly.pdbx_strand_id
1 'polypeptide(L)'
;MSTKRVNNTATARLKQDYMRIMRDPVPYVKAVPLPSNILEWHYIVTGPENSPYEGGIYHGKLMFPREFPFKPPSIYMITPNGRFKCNTRLCLSISDFHPDTWNPAWSVSTILTGLLSFMLEKSATLGSIETSDYTKRQLAAQSGQFNLKDKIFSELFPEEAEKIRQVQAKREQELAESTRNGNTQTQLLNGQNTNGNNQGIIGSALANIFVVIGLAAFAYTVKYVLRNIVE
;
A
#
# COMPACT_ATOMS: atom_id res chain seq x y z
N MET A 1 33.48 26.16 13.00
CA MET A 1 34.18 24.89 12.68
C MET A 1 33.41 23.62 13.10
N SER A 2 32.37 23.73 13.91
CA SER A 2 31.60 22.55 14.43
C SER A 2 30.71 21.85 13.40
N THR A 3 30.02 22.56 12.51
CA THR A 3 29.03 22.00 11.57
C THR A 3 29.62 21.03 10.53
N LYS A 4 30.85 21.24 10.08
CA LYS A 4 31.51 20.40 9.09
C LYS A 4 31.91 19.02 9.67
N ARG A 5 32.22 18.95 10.95
CA ARG A 5 32.60 17.73 11.68
C ARG A 5 31.37 16.85 11.97
N VAL A 6 30.25 17.47 12.32
CA VAL A 6 28.96 16.78 12.58
C VAL A 6 28.40 16.16 11.30
N ASN A 7 28.46 16.87 10.18
CA ASN A 7 28.01 16.34 8.88
C ASN A 7 28.82 15.10 8.44
N ASN A 8 30.14 15.08 8.71
CA ASN A 8 30.97 13.92 8.41
C ASN A 8 30.59 12.70 9.25
N THR A 9 30.16 12.90 10.50
CA THR A 9 29.79 11.81 11.41
C THR A 9 28.47 11.14 10.95
N ALA A 10 27.43 11.91 10.65
CA ALA A 10 26.17 11.39 10.16
C ALA A 10 26.36 10.63 8.82
N THR A 11 27.06 11.26 7.88
CA THR A 11 27.35 10.65 6.57
C THR A 11 28.15 9.36 6.69
N ALA A 12 29.18 9.34 7.52
CA ALA A 12 30.01 8.15 7.73
C ALA A 12 29.20 7.01 8.37
N ARG A 13 28.39 7.33 9.38
CA ARG A 13 27.52 6.35 10.04
C ARG A 13 26.47 5.80 9.08
N LEU A 14 25.78 6.63 8.30
CA LEU A 14 24.78 6.17 7.35
C LEU A 14 25.35 5.33 6.20
N LYS A 15 26.56 5.66 5.71
CA LYS A 15 27.28 4.78 4.77
C LYS A 15 27.57 3.41 5.38
N GLN A 16 27.99 3.37 6.63
CA GLN A 16 28.25 2.12 7.35
C GLN A 16 26.96 1.30 7.51
N ASP A 17 25.84 1.95 7.89
CA ASP A 17 24.54 1.31 8.02
C ASP A 17 24.04 0.76 6.67
N TYR A 18 24.28 1.49 5.55
CA TYR A 18 23.96 1.01 4.21
C TYR A 18 24.75 -0.26 3.85
N MET A 19 26.05 -0.26 4.06
CA MET A 19 26.89 -1.43 3.81
C MET A 19 26.47 -2.62 4.68
N ARG A 20 26.00 -2.37 5.89
CA ARG A 20 25.50 -3.42 6.80
C ARG A 20 24.20 -4.03 6.27
N ILE A 21 23.20 -3.22 5.89
CA ILE A 21 21.93 -3.69 5.33
C ILE A 21 22.16 -4.50 4.04
N MET A 22 23.09 -4.07 3.19
CA MET A 22 23.41 -4.79 1.96
C MET A 22 24.09 -6.14 2.20
N ARG A 23 24.89 -6.24 3.28
CA ARG A 23 25.60 -7.47 3.64
C ARG A 23 24.71 -8.46 4.40
N ASP A 24 23.87 -7.93 5.28
CA ASP A 24 23.01 -8.69 6.19
C ASP A 24 21.57 -8.12 6.09
N PRO A 25 20.82 -8.54 5.07
CA PRO A 25 19.47 -8.05 4.84
C PRO A 25 18.52 -8.45 5.97
N VAL A 26 17.69 -7.51 6.40
CA VAL A 26 16.66 -7.76 7.42
C VAL A 26 15.40 -8.32 6.75
N PRO A 27 14.81 -9.40 7.30
CA PRO A 27 13.54 -9.92 6.79
C PRO A 27 12.45 -8.85 6.73
N TYR A 28 11.62 -8.89 5.69
CA TYR A 28 10.50 -7.96 5.46
C TYR A 28 10.87 -6.50 5.24
N VAL A 29 12.16 -6.13 5.23
CA VAL A 29 12.59 -4.74 5.14
C VAL A 29 13.66 -4.56 4.06
N LYS A 30 13.51 -3.55 3.23
CA LYS A 30 14.57 -3.04 2.33
C LYS A 30 14.68 -1.53 2.54
N ALA A 31 15.91 -1.00 2.48
CA ALA A 31 16.12 0.44 2.62
C ALA A 31 17.34 0.89 1.82
N VAL A 32 17.19 2.03 1.17
CA VAL A 32 18.25 2.65 0.37
C VAL A 32 18.27 4.16 0.60
N PRO A 33 19.45 4.80 0.67
CA PRO A 33 19.54 6.25 0.70
C PRO A 33 19.17 6.84 -0.65
N LEU A 34 18.57 8.04 -0.62
CA LEU A 34 18.36 8.82 -1.85
C LEU A 34 19.75 9.21 -2.42
N PRO A 35 20.05 8.93 -3.71
CA PRO A 35 21.39 9.19 -4.28
C PRO A 35 21.86 10.63 -4.16
N SER A 36 20.94 11.59 -4.21
CA SER A 36 21.22 13.03 -4.08
C SER A 36 21.34 13.49 -2.62
N ASN A 37 20.87 12.71 -1.63
CA ASN A 37 20.83 13.11 -0.23
C ASN A 37 20.89 11.90 0.72
N ILE A 38 22.06 11.60 1.26
CA ILE A 38 22.26 10.47 2.18
C ILE A 38 21.48 10.61 3.51
N LEU A 39 20.98 11.79 3.84
CA LEU A 39 20.14 12.01 5.03
C LEU A 39 18.67 11.65 4.79
N GLU A 40 18.28 11.40 3.56
CA GLU A 40 16.95 10.91 3.20
C GLU A 40 17.05 9.46 2.72
N TRP A 41 16.35 8.57 3.39
CA TRP A 41 16.29 7.16 3.04
C TRP A 41 14.88 6.77 2.70
N HIS A 42 14.74 5.97 1.67
CA HIS A 42 13.48 5.31 1.36
C HIS A 42 13.55 3.85 1.80
N TYR A 43 12.44 3.34 2.28
CA TYR A 43 12.35 1.96 2.72
C TYR A 43 11.08 1.30 2.19
N ILE A 44 11.11 -0.02 2.14
CA ILE A 44 9.97 -0.89 1.93
C ILE A 44 9.82 -1.78 3.14
N VAL A 45 8.58 -1.89 3.64
CA VAL A 45 8.15 -2.95 4.56
C VAL A 45 7.23 -3.87 3.77
N THR A 46 7.54 -5.17 3.74
CA THR A 46 6.65 -6.20 3.23
C THR A 46 5.76 -6.69 4.36
N GLY A 47 4.46 -6.76 4.13
CA GLY A 47 3.50 -7.21 5.14
C GLY A 47 3.75 -8.68 5.51
N PRO A 48 3.99 -9.00 6.81
CA PRO A 48 4.26 -10.35 7.25
C PRO A 48 3.06 -11.29 7.04
N GLU A 49 3.36 -12.57 6.87
CA GLU A 49 2.37 -13.63 6.82
C GLU A 49 1.49 -13.65 8.07
N ASN A 50 0.25 -14.09 7.93
CA ASN A 50 -0.73 -14.16 9.04
C ASN A 50 -1.05 -12.81 9.69
N SER A 51 -0.76 -11.70 9.03
CA SER A 51 -1.13 -10.35 9.45
C SER A 51 -2.17 -9.73 8.50
N PRO A 52 -2.90 -8.67 8.94
CA PRO A 52 -3.78 -7.93 8.04
C PRO A 52 -3.04 -7.19 6.92
N TYR A 53 -1.72 -7.18 6.96
CA TYR A 53 -0.84 -6.51 5.99
C TYR A 53 -0.22 -7.46 4.97
N GLU A 54 -0.48 -8.76 5.09
CA GLU A 54 0.10 -9.81 4.26
C GLU A 54 -0.03 -9.52 2.76
N GLY A 55 1.07 -9.73 2.03
CA GLY A 55 1.15 -9.47 0.59
C GLY A 55 1.22 -7.99 0.21
N GLY A 56 1.12 -7.07 1.18
CA GLY A 56 1.30 -5.63 0.97
C GLY A 56 2.77 -5.24 0.90
N ILE A 57 3.06 -4.21 0.10
CA ILE A 57 4.37 -3.59 -0.03
C ILE A 57 4.24 -2.12 0.35
N TYR A 58 4.82 -1.72 1.47
CA TYR A 58 4.62 -0.41 2.07
C TYR A 58 5.88 0.43 1.97
N HIS A 59 5.84 1.42 1.12
CA HIS A 59 6.88 2.41 0.92
C HIS A 59 6.78 3.52 1.97
N GLY A 60 7.91 3.94 2.51
CA GLY A 60 8.02 5.05 3.41
C GLY A 60 9.40 5.70 3.34
N LYS A 61 9.64 6.70 4.19
CA LYS A 61 10.93 7.37 4.26
C LYS A 61 11.36 7.72 5.67
N LEU A 62 12.68 7.75 5.87
CA LEU A 62 13.38 8.24 7.05
C LEU A 62 14.11 9.53 6.70
N MET A 63 13.96 10.55 7.54
CA MET A 63 14.68 11.80 7.42
C MET A 63 15.66 11.92 8.59
N PHE A 64 16.94 11.77 8.32
CA PHE A 64 17.98 11.82 9.32
C PHE A 64 18.44 13.25 9.57
N PRO A 65 18.57 13.68 10.84
CA PRO A 65 19.16 14.97 11.15
C PRO A 65 20.69 14.93 10.92
N ARG A 66 21.30 16.10 10.79
CA ARG A 66 22.76 16.23 10.67
C ARG A 66 23.51 15.72 11.90
N GLU A 67 22.84 15.72 13.04
CA GLU A 67 23.35 15.26 14.33
C GLU A 67 23.22 13.72 14.51
N PHE A 68 22.70 13.01 13.52
CA PHE A 68 22.68 11.55 13.57
C PHE A 68 24.12 10.99 13.75
N PRO A 69 24.37 9.98 14.59
CA PRO A 69 23.42 9.13 15.32
C PRO A 69 22.97 9.68 16.69
N PHE A 70 23.36 10.87 17.11
CA PHE A 70 23.02 11.41 18.44
C PHE A 70 21.57 11.88 18.55
N LYS A 71 20.92 12.16 17.42
CA LYS A 71 19.49 12.46 17.36
C LYS A 71 18.79 11.47 16.43
N PRO A 72 17.55 11.06 16.78
CA PRO A 72 16.76 10.13 15.98
C PRO A 72 16.26 10.71 14.66
N PRO A 73 15.88 9.86 13.67
CA PRO A 73 15.24 10.31 12.44
C PRO A 73 13.76 10.59 12.62
N SER A 74 13.18 11.39 11.72
CA SER A 74 11.73 11.43 11.48
C SER A 74 11.33 10.26 10.58
N ILE A 75 10.18 9.66 10.87
CA ILE A 75 9.65 8.47 10.17
C ILE A 75 8.33 8.82 9.48
N TYR A 76 8.19 8.46 8.22
CA TYR A 76 6.99 8.68 7.41
C TYR A 76 6.60 7.42 6.66
N MET A 77 5.29 7.13 6.61
CA MET A 77 4.73 6.14 5.70
C MET A 77 4.12 6.86 4.48
N ILE A 78 4.41 6.37 3.27
CA ILE A 78 3.90 6.93 2.02
C ILE A 78 2.73 6.10 1.51
N THR A 79 2.86 4.77 1.49
CA THR A 79 1.82 3.86 1.02
C THR A 79 0.67 3.78 2.02
N PRO A 80 -0.59 3.91 1.57
CA PRO A 80 -1.76 3.65 2.40
C PRO A 80 -1.74 2.25 3.00
N ASN A 81 -1.92 2.15 4.31
CA ASN A 81 -1.72 0.90 5.05
C ASN A 81 -2.83 0.63 6.11
N GLY A 82 -3.63 1.64 6.46
CA GLY A 82 -4.69 1.52 7.46
C GLY A 82 -4.22 1.51 8.93
N ARG A 83 -2.92 1.75 9.19
CA ARG A 83 -2.34 1.87 10.53
C ARG A 83 -1.74 3.24 10.79
N PHE A 84 -1.09 3.81 9.78
CA PHE A 84 -0.43 5.10 9.84
C PHE A 84 -0.97 6.05 8.79
N LYS A 85 -1.10 7.32 9.14
CA LYS A 85 -1.47 8.38 8.24
C LYS A 85 -0.32 8.65 7.26
N CYS A 86 -0.62 8.64 5.96
CA CYS A 86 0.39 8.86 4.92
C CYS A 86 1.00 10.26 5.00
N ASN A 87 2.28 10.34 4.69
CA ASN A 87 3.06 11.58 4.64
C ASN A 87 2.99 12.43 5.93
N THR A 88 2.70 11.76 7.06
CA THR A 88 2.66 12.39 8.39
C THR A 88 3.80 11.85 9.24
N ARG A 89 4.44 12.71 10.02
CA ARG A 89 5.47 12.33 11.00
C ARG A 89 4.86 11.39 12.05
N LEU A 90 5.48 10.23 12.25
CA LEU A 90 5.02 9.22 13.19
C LEU A 90 5.71 9.38 14.54
N CYS A 91 4.92 9.49 15.60
CA CYS A 91 5.41 9.54 16.97
C CYS A 91 5.60 8.10 17.48
N LEU A 92 6.80 7.58 17.31
CA LEU A 92 7.19 6.26 17.77
C LEU A 92 8.40 6.41 18.71
N SER A 93 8.59 5.50 19.66
CA SER A 93 9.73 5.55 20.59
C SER A 93 11.11 5.54 19.92
N ILE A 94 11.15 5.17 18.65
CA ILE A 94 12.34 5.16 17.79
C ILE A 94 12.47 6.41 16.90
N SER A 95 11.57 7.39 17.04
CA SER A 95 11.51 8.58 16.20
C SER A 95 11.95 9.84 16.95
N ASP A 96 12.08 10.93 16.22
CA ASP A 96 12.47 12.24 16.71
C ASP A 96 11.46 12.94 17.65
N PHE A 97 10.34 12.29 17.95
CA PHE A 97 9.43 12.70 19.02
C PHE A 97 9.95 12.32 20.42
N HIS A 98 10.84 11.33 20.52
CA HIS A 98 11.34 10.78 21.78
C HIS A 98 12.86 10.78 21.83
N PRO A 99 13.52 11.96 21.77
CA PRO A 99 14.97 12.05 21.77
C PRO A 99 15.61 11.52 23.07
N ASP A 100 14.87 11.57 24.18
CA ASP A 100 15.37 11.15 25.50
C ASP A 100 15.51 9.62 25.64
N THR A 101 14.73 8.87 24.87
CA THR A 101 14.80 7.39 24.85
C THR A 101 15.62 6.84 23.69
N TRP A 102 16.11 7.72 22.83
CA TRP A 102 16.88 7.36 21.66
C TRP A 102 18.24 6.75 22.04
N ASN A 103 18.58 5.63 21.42
CA ASN A 103 19.89 5.02 21.55
C ASN A 103 20.72 5.23 20.27
N PRO A 104 21.84 5.98 20.33
CA PRO A 104 22.73 6.21 19.18
C PRO A 104 23.33 4.95 18.56
N ALA A 105 23.32 3.84 19.27
CA ALA A 105 23.78 2.55 18.74
C ALA A 105 22.78 1.91 17.78
N TRP A 106 21.51 2.32 17.77
CA TRP A 106 20.51 1.79 16.86
C TRP A 106 20.87 2.09 15.41
N SER A 107 20.83 1.06 14.60
CA SER A 107 21.08 1.13 13.16
C SER A 107 19.78 1.38 12.38
N VAL A 108 19.89 1.71 11.10
CA VAL A 108 18.73 1.82 10.20
C VAL A 108 17.92 0.52 10.22
N SER A 109 18.56 -0.65 10.25
CA SER A 109 17.89 -1.95 10.38
C SER A 109 17.07 -2.04 11.66
N THR A 110 17.63 -1.65 12.80
CA THR A 110 16.94 -1.65 14.10
C THR A 110 15.71 -0.74 14.09
N ILE A 111 15.85 0.46 13.51
CA ILE A 111 14.73 1.42 13.37
C ILE A 111 13.59 0.80 12.55
N LEU A 112 13.90 0.18 11.42
CA LEU A 112 12.89 -0.37 10.52
C LEU A 112 12.24 -1.65 11.07
N THR A 113 12.99 -2.48 11.80
CA THR A 113 12.42 -3.62 12.55
C THR A 113 11.46 -3.13 13.63
N GLY A 114 11.84 -2.07 14.36
CA GLY A 114 10.95 -1.41 15.32
C GLY A 114 9.69 -0.85 14.65
N LEU A 115 9.81 -0.18 13.50
CA LEU A 115 8.66 0.31 12.75
C LEU A 115 7.70 -0.83 12.34
N LEU A 116 8.23 -1.98 11.89
CA LEU A 116 7.42 -3.15 11.57
C LEU A 116 6.67 -3.65 12.82
N SER A 117 7.31 -3.72 13.98
CA SER A 117 6.66 -4.07 15.24
C SER A 117 5.52 -3.11 15.57
N PHE A 118 5.74 -1.80 15.49
CA PHE A 118 4.71 -0.77 15.71
C PHE A 118 3.56 -0.86 14.69
N MET A 119 3.84 -1.29 13.46
CA MET A 119 2.80 -1.51 12.46
C MET A 119 1.86 -2.65 12.85
N LEU A 120 2.38 -3.69 13.49
CA LEU A 120 1.62 -4.85 13.94
C LEU A 120 0.85 -4.60 15.26
N GLU A 121 1.28 -3.62 16.06
CA GLU A 121 0.63 -3.23 17.29
C GLU A 121 -0.68 -2.46 17.04
N LYS A 122 -1.57 -2.47 18.07
CA LYS A 122 -2.85 -1.74 18.03
C LYS A 122 -2.84 -0.44 18.85
N SER A 123 -1.76 -0.18 19.58
CA SER A 123 -1.66 1.02 20.45
C SER A 123 -1.75 2.30 19.62
N ALA A 124 -2.59 3.24 20.05
CA ALA A 124 -2.70 4.55 19.39
C ALA A 124 -1.46 5.40 19.63
N THR A 125 -1.03 6.14 18.59
CA THR A 125 0.05 7.12 18.69
C THR A 125 -0.22 8.29 17.74
N LEU A 126 0.50 9.40 17.90
CA LEU A 126 0.35 10.52 16.98
C LEU A 126 0.79 10.10 15.57
N GLY A 127 -0.11 10.29 14.60
CA GLY A 127 0.07 9.83 13.22
C GLY A 127 -0.49 8.43 12.96
N SER A 128 -1.01 7.72 13.98
CA SER A 128 -1.75 6.48 13.75
C SER A 128 -3.19 6.76 13.32
N ILE A 129 -3.76 5.78 12.61
CA ILE A 129 -5.19 5.70 12.29
C ILE A 129 -5.69 4.32 12.70
N GLU A 130 -6.98 4.25 13.01
CA GLU A 130 -7.63 2.98 13.32
C GLU A 130 -8.55 2.57 12.17
N THR A 131 -8.33 1.38 11.63
CA THR A 131 -9.15 0.80 10.58
C THR A 131 -9.37 -0.69 10.85
N SER A 132 -10.39 -1.27 10.21
CA SER A 132 -10.66 -2.71 10.31
C SER A 132 -9.55 -3.53 9.62
N ASP A 133 -9.39 -4.79 10.02
CA ASP A 133 -8.48 -5.72 9.35
C ASP A 133 -8.88 -5.96 7.89
N TYR A 134 -10.18 -5.89 7.60
CA TYR A 134 -10.68 -5.94 6.21
C TYR A 134 -10.13 -4.77 5.38
N THR A 135 -10.21 -3.54 5.88
CA THR A 135 -9.65 -2.35 5.21
C THR A 135 -8.15 -2.48 5.00
N LYS A 136 -7.41 -2.98 6.00
CA LYS A 136 -5.97 -3.21 5.90
C LYS A 136 -5.62 -4.21 4.80
N ARG A 137 -6.37 -5.33 4.69
CA ARG A 137 -6.19 -6.32 3.62
C ARG A 137 -6.49 -5.74 2.23
N GLN A 138 -7.51 -4.91 2.11
CA GLN A 138 -7.79 -4.21 0.84
C GLN A 138 -6.66 -3.28 0.44
N LEU A 139 -6.15 -2.49 1.39
CA LEU A 139 -5.00 -1.59 1.15
C LEU A 139 -3.73 -2.38 0.83
N ALA A 140 -3.50 -3.53 1.48
CA ALA A 140 -2.41 -4.43 1.15
C ALA A 140 -2.47 -4.88 -0.31
N ALA A 141 -3.62 -5.33 -0.77
CA ALA A 141 -3.82 -5.77 -2.16
C ALA A 141 -3.60 -4.65 -3.20
N GLN A 142 -3.84 -3.39 -2.82
CA GLN A 142 -3.70 -2.21 -3.68
C GLN A 142 -2.31 -1.55 -3.59
N SER A 143 -1.51 -1.89 -2.57
CA SER A 143 -0.26 -1.21 -2.23
C SER A 143 0.76 -1.22 -3.37
N GLY A 144 0.89 -2.34 -4.08
CA GLY A 144 1.80 -2.46 -5.22
C GLY A 144 1.43 -1.50 -6.36
N GLN A 145 0.15 -1.44 -6.74
CA GLN A 145 -0.33 -0.53 -7.77
C GLN A 145 -0.17 0.93 -7.37
N PHE A 146 -0.38 1.25 -6.09
CA PHE A 146 -0.13 2.59 -5.56
C PHE A 146 1.34 2.98 -5.70
N ASN A 147 2.26 2.08 -5.31
CA ASN A 147 3.69 2.35 -5.34
C ASN A 147 4.24 2.54 -6.76
N LEU A 148 3.72 1.83 -7.76
CA LEU A 148 4.15 1.99 -9.16
C LEU A 148 3.87 3.38 -9.75
N LYS A 149 2.97 4.16 -9.15
CA LYS A 149 2.69 5.55 -9.54
C LYS A 149 3.76 6.52 -9.05
N ASP A 150 4.55 6.11 -8.05
CA ASP A 150 5.65 6.90 -7.50
C ASP A 150 6.96 6.61 -8.27
N LYS A 151 7.50 7.64 -8.92
CA LYS A 151 8.76 7.54 -9.67
C LYS A 151 9.94 7.19 -8.76
N ILE A 152 9.98 7.79 -7.55
CA ILE A 152 11.06 7.54 -6.58
C ILE A 152 11.05 6.06 -6.17
N PHE A 153 9.87 5.48 -5.93
CA PHE A 153 9.76 4.06 -5.64
C PHE A 153 10.33 3.21 -6.77
N SER A 154 9.93 3.48 -8.02
CA SER A 154 10.36 2.70 -9.18
C SER A 154 11.86 2.85 -9.48
N GLU A 155 12.45 4.01 -9.20
CA GLU A 155 13.88 4.28 -9.37
C GLU A 155 14.74 3.63 -8.29
N LEU A 156 14.29 3.68 -7.03
CA LEU A 156 15.05 3.17 -5.88
C LEU A 156 14.87 1.66 -5.66
N PHE A 157 13.73 1.09 -6.10
CA PHE A 157 13.38 -0.32 -5.91
C PHE A 157 12.96 -0.98 -7.24
N PRO A 158 13.84 -0.99 -8.25
CA PRO A 158 13.49 -1.48 -9.59
C PRO A 158 13.09 -2.96 -9.62
N GLU A 159 13.71 -3.80 -8.79
CA GLU A 159 13.37 -5.22 -8.68
C GLU A 159 11.94 -5.44 -8.15
N GLU A 160 11.56 -4.68 -7.10
CA GLU A 160 10.22 -4.74 -6.52
C GLU A 160 9.17 -4.19 -7.48
N ALA A 161 9.49 -3.08 -8.14
CA ALA A 161 8.60 -2.51 -9.16
C ALA A 161 8.35 -3.51 -10.31
N GLU A 162 9.38 -4.22 -10.76
CA GLU A 162 9.23 -5.24 -11.80
C GLU A 162 8.44 -6.45 -11.32
N LYS A 163 8.68 -6.95 -10.12
CA LYS A 163 7.87 -8.03 -9.54
C LYS A 163 6.39 -7.66 -9.45
N ILE A 164 6.09 -6.42 -9.04
CA ILE A 164 4.71 -5.94 -8.97
C ILE A 164 4.07 -5.92 -10.37
N ARG A 165 4.77 -5.43 -11.41
CA ARG A 165 4.27 -5.43 -12.79
C ARG A 165 3.98 -6.83 -13.29
N GLN A 166 4.87 -7.79 -13.03
CA GLN A 166 4.69 -9.19 -13.43
C GLN A 166 3.47 -9.82 -12.76
N VAL A 167 3.27 -9.58 -11.46
CA VAL A 167 2.09 -10.07 -10.73
C VAL A 167 0.80 -9.46 -11.29
N GLN A 168 0.82 -8.16 -11.64
CA GLN A 168 -0.34 -7.51 -12.24
C GLN A 168 -0.66 -8.07 -13.62
N ALA A 169 0.34 -8.19 -14.49
CA ALA A 169 0.18 -8.75 -15.83
C ALA A 169 -0.40 -10.18 -15.78
N LYS A 170 0.09 -11.02 -14.86
CA LYS A 170 -0.42 -12.36 -14.66
C LYS A 170 -1.90 -12.37 -14.22
N ARG A 171 -2.29 -11.52 -13.29
CA ARG A 171 -3.69 -11.39 -12.85
C ARG A 171 -4.60 -10.92 -13.98
N GLU A 172 -4.15 -9.98 -14.80
CA GLU A 172 -4.92 -9.52 -15.96
C GLU A 172 -5.11 -10.62 -17.00
N GLN A 173 -4.08 -11.44 -17.24
CA GLN A 173 -4.19 -12.61 -18.14
C GLN A 173 -5.18 -13.64 -17.60
N GLU A 174 -5.08 -14.01 -16.32
CA GLU A 174 -6.00 -14.95 -15.67
C GLU A 174 -7.47 -14.47 -15.72
N LEU A 175 -7.70 -13.18 -15.51
CA LEU A 175 -9.04 -12.58 -15.64
C LEU A 175 -9.56 -12.62 -17.08
N ALA A 176 -8.70 -12.30 -18.06
CA ALA A 176 -9.08 -12.35 -19.48
C ALA A 176 -9.42 -13.77 -19.94
N GLU A 177 -8.67 -14.77 -19.50
CA GLU A 177 -8.92 -16.19 -19.78
C GLU A 177 -10.22 -16.67 -19.13
N SER A 178 -10.46 -16.30 -17.88
CA SER A 178 -11.70 -16.62 -17.15
C SER A 178 -12.93 -16.05 -17.86
N THR A 179 -12.83 -14.80 -18.34
CA THR A 179 -13.92 -14.15 -19.08
C THR A 179 -14.17 -14.81 -20.43
N ARG A 180 -13.12 -15.24 -21.14
CA ARG A 180 -13.25 -15.99 -22.41
C ARG A 180 -13.93 -17.33 -22.20
N ASN A 181 -13.51 -18.09 -21.20
CA ASN A 181 -14.07 -19.41 -20.87
C ASN A 181 -15.53 -19.30 -20.41
N GLY A 182 -15.88 -18.28 -19.61
CA GLY A 182 -17.26 -18.00 -19.22
C GLY A 182 -18.18 -17.71 -20.41
N ASN A 183 -17.72 -16.91 -21.36
CA ASN A 183 -18.48 -16.61 -22.59
C ASN A 183 -18.64 -17.83 -23.52
N THR A 184 -17.62 -18.69 -23.60
CA THR A 184 -17.67 -19.92 -24.41
C THR A 184 -18.68 -20.92 -23.84
N GLN A 185 -18.74 -21.04 -22.51
CA GLN A 185 -19.69 -21.93 -21.85
C GLN A 185 -21.15 -21.43 -22.00
N THR A 186 -21.38 -20.13 -21.97
CA THR A 186 -22.69 -19.54 -22.22
C THR A 186 -23.12 -19.70 -23.67
N GLN A 187 -22.19 -19.63 -24.63
CA GLN A 187 -22.49 -19.89 -26.05
C GLN A 187 -22.80 -21.38 -26.33
N LEU A 188 -22.09 -22.29 -25.66
CA LEU A 188 -22.35 -23.74 -25.80
C LEU A 188 -23.72 -24.14 -25.21
N LEU A 189 -24.13 -23.54 -24.11
CA LEU A 189 -25.46 -23.74 -23.53
C LEU A 189 -26.58 -23.16 -24.38
N ASN A 190 -26.34 -22.04 -25.08
CA ASN A 190 -27.28 -21.46 -26.05
C ASN A 190 -27.28 -22.17 -27.40
N GLY A 191 -26.22 -22.89 -27.76
CA GLY A 191 -26.10 -23.61 -29.06
C GLY A 191 -26.80 -24.95 -29.11
N GLN A 192 -27.21 -25.52 -27.97
CA GLN A 192 -27.90 -26.81 -27.93
C GLN A 192 -29.45 -26.76 -27.97
N ASN A 193 -30.03 -25.55 -28.05
CA ASN A 193 -31.49 -25.36 -28.05
C ASN A 193 -32.01 -24.75 -29.35
N THR A 194 -31.49 -25.17 -30.50
CA THR A 194 -32.10 -24.84 -31.81
C THR A 194 -32.81 -26.04 -32.39
N ASN A 195 -33.89 -26.46 -31.73
CA ASN A 195 -35.01 -27.14 -32.43
C ASN A 195 -36.31 -26.90 -31.64
N GLY A 196 -37.13 -26.02 -32.14
CA GLY A 196 -38.52 -25.88 -31.74
C GLY A 196 -38.92 -24.54 -31.12
N ASN A 197 -39.68 -23.81 -31.91
CA ASN A 197 -40.63 -22.74 -31.56
C ASN A 197 -40.11 -21.32 -31.16
N ASN A 198 -40.53 -20.38 -31.97
CA ASN A 198 -40.54 -18.93 -31.88
C ASN A 198 -41.06 -18.33 -30.55
N GLN A 199 -40.35 -18.52 -29.43
CA GLN A 199 -40.67 -17.83 -28.16
C GLN A 199 -39.44 -17.18 -27.45
N GLY A 200 -38.25 -17.23 -28.03
CA GLY A 200 -37.02 -16.76 -27.38
C GLY A 200 -36.76 -15.25 -27.40
N ILE A 201 -37.39 -14.49 -28.29
CA ILE A 201 -37.14 -13.05 -28.45
C ILE A 201 -37.92 -12.20 -27.43
N ILE A 202 -39.07 -12.67 -26.98
CA ILE A 202 -39.94 -11.97 -26.03
C ILE A 202 -39.37 -11.97 -24.60
N GLY A 203 -38.69 -13.04 -24.19
CA GLY A 203 -38.11 -13.18 -22.83
C GLY A 203 -36.95 -12.20 -22.55
N SER A 204 -36.09 -11.97 -23.53
CA SER A 204 -34.95 -11.04 -23.37
C SER A 204 -35.39 -9.55 -23.35
N ALA A 205 -36.42 -9.21 -24.14
CA ALA A 205 -37.00 -7.88 -24.15
C ALA A 205 -37.73 -7.56 -22.83
N LEU A 206 -38.46 -8.52 -22.26
CA LEU A 206 -39.14 -8.38 -20.97
C LEU A 206 -38.15 -8.23 -19.81
N ALA A 207 -37.04 -8.96 -19.76
CA ALA A 207 -36.01 -8.83 -18.71
C ALA A 207 -35.40 -7.41 -18.70
N ASN A 208 -35.11 -6.84 -19.87
CA ASN A 208 -34.59 -5.49 -19.97
C ASN A 208 -35.62 -4.43 -19.56
N ILE A 209 -36.91 -4.64 -19.81
CA ILE A 209 -37.99 -3.74 -19.40
C ILE A 209 -38.10 -3.70 -17.85
N PHE A 210 -38.00 -4.84 -17.17
CA PHE A 210 -38.03 -4.88 -15.71
C PHE A 210 -36.84 -4.17 -15.06
N VAL A 211 -35.64 -4.24 -15.66
CA VAL A 211 -34.46 -3.49 -15.17
C VAL A 211 -34.68 -1.97 -15.32
N VAL A 212 -35.23 -1.51 -16.45
CA VAL A 212 -35.51 -0.10 -16.68
C VAL A 212 -36.60 0.41 -15.74
N ILE A 213 -37.67 -0.37 -15.51
CA ILE A 213 -38.74 0.00 -14.57
C ILE A 213 -38.18 0.05 -13.13
N GLY A 214 -37.33 -0.90 -12.74
CA GLY A 214 -36.69 -0.91 -11.42
C GLY A 214 -35.82 0.32 -11.18
N LEU A 215 -35.01 0.73 -12.16
CA LEU A 215 -34.18 1.93 -12.08
C LEU A 215 -35.04 3.21 -12.03
N ALA A 216 -36.13 3.28 -12.79
CA ALA A 216 -37.04 4.44 -12.76
C ALA A 216 -37.78 4.54 -11.39
N ALA A 217 -38.23 3.42 -10.85
CA ALA A 217 -38.84 3.38 -9.51
C ALA A 217 -37.84 3.79 -8.42
N PHE A 218 -36.59 3.32 -8.50
CA PHE A 218 -35.54 3.70 -7.58
C PHE A 218 -35.22 5.22 -7.66
N ALA A 219 -35.07 5.76 -8.86
CA ALA A 219 -34.85 7.19 -9.06
C ALA A 219 -36.02 8.04 -8.53
N TYR A 220 -37.28 7.56 -8.68
CA TYR A 220 -38.45 8.21 -8.16
C TYR A 220 -38.47 8.21 -6.61
N THR A 221 -38.16 7.05 -5.98
CA THR A 221 -38.10 6.97 -4.50
C THR A 221 -37.00 7.85 -3.93
N VAL A 222 -35.80 7.88 -4.54
CA VAL A 222 -34.72 8.78 -4.12
C VAL A 222 -35.14 10.25 -4.23
N LYS A 223 -35.75 10.63 -5.35
CA LYS A 223 -36.28 12.01 -5.53
C LYS A 223 -37.36 12.36 -4.51
N TYR A 224 -38.26 11.43 -4.20
CA TYR A 224 -39.32 11.62 -3.22
C TYR A 224 -38.78 11.81 -1.80
N VAL A 225 -37.79 10.96 -1.41
CA VAL A 225 -37.14 11.06 -0.09
C VAL A 225 -36.36 12.38 0.03
N LEU A 226 -35.59 12.74 -0.98
CA LEU A 226 -34.83 14.02 -0.98
C LEU A 226 -35.75 15.25 -0.89
N ARG A 227 -36.95 15.20 -1.52
CA ARG A 227 -37.91 16.29 -1.43
C ARG A 227 -38.51 16.44 -0.03
N ASN A 228 -38.72 15.33 0.68
CA ASN A 228 -39.26 15.35 2.06
C ASN A 228 -38.21 15.65 3.14
N ILE A 229 -36.91 15.68 2.81
CA ILE A 229 -35.83 16.06 3.75
C ILE A 229 -35.50 17.58 3.63
N VAL A 230 -35.88 18.24 2.55
CA VAL A 230 -35.56 19.65 2.29
C VAL A 230 -36.70 20.59 2.67
N GLU A 231 -37.89 20.09 3.05
CA GLU A 231 -38.94 20.83 3.74
C GLU A 231 -38.86 20.58 5.25
#